data_90de0d071bd9173af8e505516a432749
#
_entry.id   90de0d071bd9173af8e505516a432749
#
_cell.length_a   1.000
_cell.length_b   1.000
_cell.length_c   1.000
_cell.angle_alpha   90.00
_cell.angle_beta   90.00
_cell.angle_gamma   90.00
#
_symmetry.space_group_name_H-M   'P 1'
#
loop_
_entity.id
_entity.type
_entity.pdbx_description
1 polymer ?
#
loop_
_entity_poly.entity_id
_entity_poly.type
_entity_poly.pdbx_seq_one_letter_code
_entity_poly.pdbx_strand_id
1 'polypeptide(L)'
;MGHMKSVLLSGYYGFDNSGDDAILKAIVKDLREVNKDLDITVLSYNPEKTESMYPVKAVNRFNFRDVVCSIKECSLFISGGGSLLQDVTSTRSLLYYLTVMFFAKIFKRKVMVYANGIGPINKKLNRFFTRTILNKVDLITLRDNRSKEYLDIMGVTNKNIHVTADPVYTLEPAADSIIDNIFLDEKIPKEKPLIGVSIREWEKAKGLETNIAKAIDYMIKEYNATIVFIPMHYPEDLNIGKDILELVKEDGCYILKKKYNVEEIMGIIKEMDMIIAMRLHSLIYAATQSIPMVGLIYDPKITGLLESIGLAYMCDVEDLNIDDLITNIDNVWNNKDSIKKDISNNSNTLKNLALMNVKLAYDILR
;
A
#
# COMPACT_ATOMS: atom_id res chain seq x y z
N MET A 1 37.01 10.67 -12.02
CA MET A 1 35.58 11.00 -12.03
C MET A 1 34.86 9.95 -11.17
N GLY A 2 34.35 10.32 -10.01
CA GLY A 2 33.55 9.41 -9.20
C GLY A 2 32.28 9.03 -9.98
N HIS A 3 32.03 7.74 -10.16
CA HIS A 3 30.79 7.28 -10.77
C HIS A 3 29.61 7.86 -9.98
N MET A 4 28.77 8.64 -10.65
CA MET A 4 27.53 9.13 -10.06
C MET A 4 26.71 7.91 -9.62
N LYS A 5 26.34 7.84 -8.34
CA LYS A 5 25.58 6.71 -7.80
C LYS A 5 24.20 6.69 -8.44
N SER A 6 23.75 5.53 -8.86
CA SER A 6 22.48 5.34 -9.54
C SER A 6 21.69 4.19 -8.91
N VAL A 7 20.38 4.35 -8.84
CA VAL A 7 19.43 3.37 -8.28
C VAL A 7 18.45 2.92 -9.35
N LEU A 8 18.24 1.63 -9.46
CA LEU A 8 17.20 1.03 -10.31
C LEU A 8 16.09 0.45 -9.41
N LEU A 9 14.88 1.00 -9.54
CA LEU A 9 13.71 0.56 -8.80
C LEU A 9 12.88 -0.43 -9.63
N SER A 10 12.49 -1.55 -9.02
CA SER A 10 11.58 -2.55 -9.60
C SER A 10 10.44 -2.82 -8.64
N GLY A 11 9.20 -2.67 -9.12
CA GLY A 11 7.97 -2.87 -8.35
C GLY A 11 6.77 -3.06 -9.27
N TYR A 12 5.57 -2.98 -8.73
CA TYR A 12 4.32 -3.02 -9.52
C TYR A 12 3.93 -1.61 -9.96
N TYR A 13 4.83 -0.95 -10.72
CA TYR A 13 4.73 0.46 -11.08
C TYR A 13 4.13 0.68 -12.47
N GLY A 14 3.31 1.75 -12.60
CA GLY A 14 2.66 2.15 -13.85
C GLY A 14 1.37 1.39 -14.18
N PHE A 15 0.73 0.74 -13.20
CA PHE A 15 -0.52 -0.04 -13.35
C PHE A 15 -1.74 0.66 -12.73
N ASP A 16 -1.65 1.93 -12.37
CA ASP A 16 -2.76 2.71 -11.81
C ASP A 16 -3.31 2.22 -10.47
N ASN A 17 -2.45 1.61 -9.65
CA ASN A 17 -2.76 1.19 -8.30
C ASN A 17 -2.24 2.22 -7.30
N SER A 18 -3.13 2.91 -6.58
CA SER A 18 -2.76 3.99 -5.64
C SER A 18 -1.74 3.54 -4.59
N GLY A 19 -1.81 2.30 -4.11
CA GLY A 19 -0.89 1.78 -3.12
C GLY A 19 0.54 1.61 -3.66
N ASP A 20 0.70 1.05 -4.86
CA ASP A 20 2.01 0.89 -5.48
C ASP A 20 2.59 2.23 -5.95
N ASP A 21 1.72 3.15 -6.39
CA ASP A 21 2.09 4.54 -6.71
C ASP A 21 2.59 5.27 -5.46
N ALA A 22 1.96 5.08 -4.30
CA ALA A 22 2.39 5.63 -3.02
C ALA A 22 3.76 5.10 -2.58
N ILE A 23 3.97 3.79 -2.72
CA ILE A 23 5.26 3.17 -2.41
C ILE A 23 6.36 3.76 -3.28
N LEU A 24 6.14 3.85 -4.60
CA LEU A 24 7.12 4.46 -5.51
C LEU A 24 7.42 5.90 -5.11
N LYS A 25 6.37 6.69 -4.84
CA LYS A 25 6.50 8.09 -4.43
C LYS A 25 7.31 8.24 -3.15
N ALA A 26 7.00 7.45 -2.12
CA ALA A 26 7.71 7.47 -0.86
C ALA A 26 9.19 7.11 -1.05
N ILE A 27 9.50 6.03 -1.77
CA ILE A 27 10.89 5.63 -2.03
C ILE A 27 11.66 6.73 -2.78
N VAL A 28 11.08 7.32 -3.82
CA VAL A 28 11.72 8.38 -4.62
C VAL A 28 11.93 9.64 -3.77
N LYS A 29 10.92 10.06 -3.01
CA LYS A 29 10.99 11.21 -2.10
C LYS A 29 12.11 11.00 -1.07
N ASP A 30 12.07 9.89 -0.33
CA ASP A 30 13.02 9.62 0.75
C ASP A 30 14.46 9.51 0.22
N LEU A 31 14.67 8.86 -0.93
CA LEU A 31 15.99 8.81 -1.57
C LEU A 31 16.49 10.21 -1.96
N ARG A 32 15.63 11.08 -2.50
CA ARG A 32 16.01 12.43 -2.91
C ARG A 32 16.17 13.39 -1.75
N GLU A 33 15.51 13.20 -0.63
CA GLU A 33 15.75 13.98 0.59
C GLU A 33 17.18 13.80 1.10
N VAL A 34 17.77 12.59 0.95
CA VAL A 34 19.16 12.33 1.35
C VAL A 34 20.15 12.78 0.27
N ASN A 35 19.83 12.61 -1.02
CA ASN A 35 20.68 13.05 -2.13
C ASN A 35 19.83 13.52 -3.31
N LYS A 36 19.78 14.82 -3.51
CA LYS A 36 18.98 15.48 -4.58
C LYS A 36 19.42 15.09 -6.00
N ASP A 37 20.71 14.80 -6.19
CA ASP A 37 21.31 14.49 -7.50
C ASP A 37 21.38 12.97 -7.78
N LEU A 38 20.75 12.14 -6.97
CA LEU A 38 20.74 10.69 -7.19
C LEU A 38 20.04 10.35 -8.51
N ASP A 39 20.72 9.62 -9.40
CA ASP A 39 20.10 9.12 -10.63
C ASP A 39 19.19 7.94 -10.32
N ILE A 40 17.87 8.10 -10.52
CA ILE A 40 16.86 7.09 -10.22
C ILE A 40 16.20 6.67 -11.53
N THR A 41 16.26 5.38 -11.82
CA THR A 41 15.54 4.74 -12.94
C THR A 41 14.49 3.77 -12.40
N VAL A 42 13.31 3.76 -12.98
CA VAL A 42 12.18 2.93 -12.57
C VAL A 42 11.79 1.95 -13.68
N LEU A 43 11.67 0.66 -13.35
CA LEU A 43 11.06 -0.31 -14.25
C LEU A 43 9.54 -0.18 -14.16
N SER A 44 8.92 0.38 -15.19
CA SER A 44 7.49 0.71 -15.23
C SER A 44 6.76 -0.01 -16.37
N TYR A 45 5.46 -0.26 -16.18
CA TYR A 45 4.57 -0.68 -17.26
C TYR A 45 4.30 0.47 -18.25
N ASN A 46 4.18 1.69 -17.74
CA ASN A 46 3.98 2.89 -18.53
C ASN A 46 5.08 3.93 -18.19
N PRO A 47 6.24 3.89 -18.89
CA PRO A 47 7.37 4.78 -18.61
C PRO A 47 7.03 6.26 -18.73
N GLU A 48 6.37 6.68 -19.81
CA GLU A 48 6.04 8.08 -20.07
C GLU A 48 5.19 8.68 -18.92
N LYS A 49 4.18 7.92 -18.45
CA LYS A 49 3.37 8.34 -17.33
C LYS A 49 4.19 8.41 -16.04
N THR A 50 5.07 7.43 -15.80
CA THR A 50 5.92 7.42 -14.60
C THR A 50 6.86 8.62 -14.58
N GLU A 51 7.49 8.97 -15.70
CA GLU A 51 8.35 10.15 -15.82
C GLU A 51 7.60 11.47 -15.67
N SER A 52 6.34 11.52 -16.12
CA SER A 52 5.51 12.73 -15.94
C SER A 52 5.07 12.94 -14.49
N MET A 53 4.92 11.85 -13.71
CA MET A 53 4.46 11.91 -12.32
C MET A 53 5.58 12.06 -11.30
N TYR A 54 6.79 11.56 -11.61
CA TYR A 54 7.91 11.50 -10.67
C TYR A 54 9.20 12.04 -11.32
N PRO A 55 10.10 12.67 -10.54
CA PRO A 55 11.38 13.17 -11.05
C PRO A 55 12.40 12.02 -11.24
N VAL A 56 12.10 11.08 -12.11
CA VAL A 56 12.87 9.85 -12.36
C VAL A 56 12.96 9.59 -13.87
N LYS A 57 13.89 8.73 -14.29
CA LYS A 57 13.86 8.08 -15.60
C LYS A 57 13.02 6.81 -15.49
N ALA A 58 12.35 6.40 -16.55
CA ALA A 58 11.60 5.15 -16.55
C ALA A 58 11.89 4.30 -17.79
N VAL A 59 11.85 2.99 -17.61
CA VAL A 59 12.12 1.99 -18.65
C VAL A 59 10.99 0.99 -18.66
N ASN A 60 10.58 0.57 -19.86
CA ASN A 60 9.52 -0.44 -19.98
C ASN A 60 10.00 -1.78 -19.40
N ARG A 61 9.31 -2.24 -18.35
CA ARG A 61 9.64 -3.47 -17.60
C ARG A 61 9.60 -4.76 -18.44
N PHE A 62 8.97 -4.75 -19.59
CA PHE A 62 8.89 -5.88 -20.51
C PHE A 62 9.91 -5.80 -21.65
N ASN A 63 10.63 -4.69 -21.82
CA ASN A 63 11.74 -4.59 -22.75
C ASN A 63 13.00 -5.20 -22.11
N PHE A 64 13.24 -6.47 -22.35
CA PHE A 64 14.34 -7.22 -21.73
C PHE A 64 15.71 -6.57 -21.96
N ARG A 65 15.96 -6.00 -23.15
CA ARG A 65 17.25 -5.36 -23.49
C ARG A 65 17.48 -4.14 -22.59
N ASP A 66 16.48 -3.28 -22.47
CA ASP A 66 16.60 -2.04 -21.69
C ASP A 66 16.66 -2.33 -20.19
N VAL A 67 15.92 -3.33 -19.71
CA VAL A 67 16.02 -3.82 -18.32
C VAL A 67 17.43 -4.29 -18.01
N VAL A 68 18.04 -5.12 -18.87
CA VAL A 68 19.41 -5.62 -18.68
C VAL A 68 20.44 -4.48 -18.74
N CYS A 69 20.28 -3.51 -19.65
CA CYS A 69 21.15 -2.32 -19.71
C CYS A 69 21.05 -1.52 -18.39
N SER A 70 19.83 -1.21 -17.94
CA SER A 70 19.61 -0.46 -16.68
C SER A 70 20.20 -1.20 -15.46
N ILE A 71 20.08 -2.53 -15.41
CA ILE A 71 20.72 -3.33 -14.34
C ILE A 71 22.25 -3.19 -14.39
N LYS A 72 22.87 -3.23 -15.57
CA LYS A 72 24.33 -3.12 -15.71
C LYS A 72 24.84 -1.74 -15.32
N GLU A 73 24.04 -0.70 -15.45
CA GLU A 73 24.43 0.68 -15.17
C GLU A 73 24.16 1.09 -13.71
N CYS A 74 23.20 0.45 -13.02
CA CYS A 74 22.88 0.84 -11.65
C CYS A 74 23.98 0.45 -10.65
N SER A 75 24.12 1.26 -9.60
CA SER A 75 24.93 0.96 -8.42
C SER A 75 24.19 0.09 -7.42
N LEU A 76 22.89 0.35 -7.25
CA LEU A 76 21.98 -0.38 -6.38
C LEU A 76 20.69 -0.73 -7.13
N PHE A 77 20.34 -2.00 -7.12
CA PHE A 77 19.02 -2.49 -7.52
C PHE A 77 18.12 -2.61 -6.29
N ILE A 78 16.98 -1.96 -6.31
CA ILE A 78 15.96 -2.03 -5.25
C ILE A 78 14.73 -2.77 -5.80
N SER A 79 14.42 -3.93 -5.19
CA SER A 79 13.09 -4.53 -5.28
C SER A 79 12.19 -3.77 -4.31
N GLY A 80 11.40 -2.83 -4.83
CA GLY A 80 10.62 -1.88 -4.05
C GLY A 80 9.49 -2.53 -3.28
N GLY A 81 8.88 -1.79 -2.35
CA GLY A 81 7.87 -2.24 -1.40
C GLY A 81 6.64 -2.94 -2.00
N GLY A 82 5.65 -3.13 -1.17
CA GLY A 82 4.45 -3.88 -1.53
C GLY A 82 4.59 -5.39 -1.29
N SER A 83 3.65 -6.18 -1.82
CA SER A 83 3.65 -7.65 -1.71
C SER A 83 4.08 -8.29 -3.03
N LEU A 84 5.33 -8.08 -3.44
CA LEU A 84 5.84 -8.55 -4.72
C LEU A 84 6.19 -10.04 -4.71
N LEU A 85 6.65 -10.55 -3.56
CA LEU A 85 7.13 -11.92 -3.39
C LEU A 85 6.03 -12.82 -2.80
N GLN A 86 5.04 -13.15 -3.64
CA GLN A 86 3.91 -14.03 -3.34
C GLN A 86 3.47 -14.75 -4.63
N ASP A 87 2.80 -15.91 -4.53
CA ASP A 87 2.33 -16.67 -5.68
C ASP A 87 0.81 -16.93 -5.69
N VAL A 88 0.07 -16.25 -4.81
CA VAL A 88 -1.40 -16.35 -4.73
C VAL A 88 -2.04 -15.76 -5.98
N THR A 89 -1.61 -14.57 -6.38
CA THR A 89 -2.16 -13.90 -7.58
C THR A 89 -1.50 -14.39 -8.86
N SER A 90 -0.17 -14.55 -8.89
CA SER A 90 0.54 -14.98 -10.09
C SER A 90 1.93 -15.53 -9.82
N THR A 91 2.15 -16.81 -10.17
CA THR A 91 3.50 -17.39 -10.22
C THR A 91 4.41 -16.64 -11.21
N ARG A 92 3.88 -16.14 -12.34
CA ARG A 92 4.67 -15.41 -13.35
C ARG A 92 5.21 -14.09 -12.78
N SER A 93 4.40 -13.40 -11.99
CA SER A 93 4.80 -12.16 -11.31
C SER A 93 5.95 -12.41 -10.34
N LEU A 94 5.83 -13.42 -9.48
CA LEU A 94 6.90 -13.80 -8.55
C LEU A 94 8.19 -14.12 -9.30
N LEU A 95 8.14 -14.96 -10.33
CA LEU A 95 9.31 -15.35 -11.12
C LEU A 95 9.96 -14.15 -11.83
N TYR A 96 9.16 -13.19 -12.30
CA TYR A 96 9.69 -11.95 -12.86
C TYR A 96 10.58 -11.21 -11.85
N TYR A 97 10.09 -10.93 -10.65
CA TYR A 97 10.86 -10.21 -9.63
C TYR A 97 12.12 -10.98 -9.20
N LEU A 98 12.00 -12.30 -9.03
CA LEU A 98 13.16 -13.13 -8.72
C LEU A 98 14.20 -13.12 -9.84
N THR A 99 13.77 -13.15 -11.10
CA THR A 99 14.66 -13.13 -12.27
C THR A 99 15.42 -11.81 -12.38
N VAL A 100 14.76 -10.67 -12.18
CA VAL A 100 15.43 -9.36 -12.25
C VAL A 100 16.47 -9.21 -11.13
N MET A 101 16.15 -9.63 -9.89
CA MET A 101 17.11 -9.67 -8.79
C MET A 101 18.28 -10.62 -9.08
N PHE A 102 18.01 -11.78 -9.67
CA PHE A 102 19.04 -12.74 -10.07
C PHE A 102 20.01 -12.14 -11.09
N PHE A 103 19.52 -11.46 -12.13
CA PHE A 103 20.39 -10.77 -13.10
C PHE A 103 21.21 -9.67 -12.43
N ALA A 104 20.61 -8.90 -11.51
CA ALA A 104 21.36 -7.88 -10.76
C ALA A 104 22.54 -8.51 -9.99
N LYS A 105 22.34 -9.67 -9.36
CA LYS A 105 23.43 -10.40 -8.69
C LYS A 105 24.47 -10.97 -9.67
N ILE A 106 24.06 -11.48 -10.84
CA ILE A 106 24.99 -11.93 -11.89
C ILE A 106 25.91 -10.78 -12.34
N PHE A 107 25.32 -9.58 -12.53
CA PHE A 107 26.09 -8.39 -12.90
C PHE A 107 26.80 -7.74 -11.70
N LYS A 108 26.87 -8.44 -10.55
CA LYS A 108 27.57 -7.99 -9.34
C LYS A 108 27.07 -6.65 -8.81
N ARG A 109 25.80 -6.35 -9.01
CA ARG A 109 25.15 -5.15 -8.45
C ARG A 109 24.76 -5.41 -7.01
N LYS A 110 24.74 -4.35 -6.20
CA LYS A 110 24.09 -4.42 -4.87
C LYS A 110 22.60 -4.57 -5.07
N VAL A 111 21.98 -5.45 -4.26
CA VAL A 111 20.53 -5.74 -4.34
C VAL A 111 19.92 -5.59 -2.96
N MET A 112 18.90 -4.76 -2.89
CA MET A 112 18.08 -4.57 -1.70
C MET A 112 16.63 -4.97 -1.97
N VAL A 113 16.05 -5.75 -1.06
CA VAL A 113 14.61 -5.90 -0.93
C VAL A 113 14.13 -4.83 0.04
N TYR A 114 13.27 -3.91 -0.42
CA TYR A 114 12.94 -2.68 0.32
C TYR A 114 11.51 -2.73 0.84
N ALA A 115 11.34 -2.80 2.16
CA ALA A 115 10.06 -2.79 2.86
C ALA A 115 8.99 -3.74 2.27
N ASN A 116 9.40 -4.94 1.87
CA ASN A 116 8.48 -5.90 1.25
C ASN A 116 7.63 -6.65 2.29
N GLY A 117 6.36 -6.85 1.95
CA GLY A 117 5.53 -7.90 2.53
C GLY A 117 5.78 -9.22 1.80
N ILE A 118 6.14 -10.27 2.51
CA ILE A 118 6.49 -11.56 1.93
C ILE A 118 5.39 -12.58 2.11
N GLY A 119 5.05 -13.26 1.01
CA GLY A 119 4.13 -14.39 1.02
C GLY A 119 2.63 -14.04 0.97
N PRO A 120 1.79 -15.08 1.01
CA PRO A 120 2.17 -16.50 1.00
C PRO A 120 2.75 -16.97 -0.33
N ILE A 121 3.69 -17.93 -0.27
CA ILE A 121 4.23 -18.65 -1.42
C ILE A 121 3.90 -20.12 -1.25
N ASN A 122 2.92 -20.61 -2.02
CA ASN A 122 2.33 -21.93 -1.80
C ASN A 122 3.13 -23.06 -2.48
N LYS A 123 3.72 -22.80 -3.64
CA LYS A 123 4.42 -23.82 -4.43
C LYS A 123 5.82 -24.08 -3.89
N LYS A 124 6.16 -25.35 -3.64
CA LYS A 124 7.49 -25.76 -3.13
C LYS A 124 8.65 -25.22 -3.97
N LEU A 125 8.52 -25.26 -5.31
CA LEU A 125 9.55 -24.78 -6.23
C LEU A 125 9.72 -23.25 -6.14
N ASN A 126 8.63 -22.51 -5.99
CA ASN A 126 8.68 -21.06 -5.80
C ASN A 126 9.34 -20.69 -4.47
N ARG A 127 9.07 -21.43 -3.39
CA ARG A 127 9.78 -21.27 -2.10
C ARG A 127 11.29 -21.50 -2.24
N PHE A 128 11.68 -22.55 -2.97
CA PHE A 128 13.10 -22.86 -3.22
C PHE A 128 13.79 -21.71 -3.98
N PHE A 129 13.21 -21.21 -5.06
CA PHE A 129 13.80 -20.11 -5.82
C PHE A 129 13.83 -18.83 -5.00
N THR A 130 12.75 -18.47 -4.30
CA THR A 130 12.69 -17.28 -3.44
C THR A 130 13.79 -17.36 -2.36
N ARG A 131 13.90 -18.45 -1.62
CA ARG A 131 14.94 -18.66 -0.63
C ARG A 131 16.35 -18.53 -1.23
N THR A 132 16.58 -19.15 -2.38
CA THR A 132 17.88 -19.12 -3.05
C THR A 132 18.31 -17.71 -3.44
N ILE A 133 17.40 -16.90 -3.94
CA ILE A 133 17.68 -15.51 -4.32
C ILE A 133 17.83 -14.63 -3.08
N LEU A 134 16.91 -14.71 -2.10
CA LEU A 134 16.95 -13.89 -0.90
C LEU A 134 18.20 -14.13 -0.04
N ASN A 135 18.76 -15.34 -0.08
CA ASN A 135 20.04 -15.62 0.58
C ASN A 135 21.26 -14.98 -0.10
N LYS A 136 21.09 -14.44 -1.33
CA LYS A 136 22.17 -13.81 -2.10
C LYS A 136 22.06 -12.28 -2.19
N VAL A 137 20.92 -11.71 -1.82
CA VAL A 137 20.75 -10.25 -1.81
C VAL A 137 21.55 -9.62 -0.68
N ASP A 138 21.92 -8.36 -0.82
CA ASP A 138 22.81 -7.67 0.11
C ASP A 138 22.08 -7.18 1.35
N LEU A 139 20.78 -6.85 1.22
CA LEU A 139 19.94 -6.33 2.30
C LEU A 139 18.48 -6.67 2.06
N ILE A 140 17.79 -7.03 3.13
CA ILE A 140 16.34 -7.23 3.14
C ILE A 140 15.73 -6.35 4.22
N THR A 141 14.82 -5.45 3.86
CA THR A 141 13.93 -4.83 4.82
C THR A 141 12.49 -5.30 4.56
N LEU A 142 11.78 -5.56 5.64
CA LEU A 142 10.43 -6.10 5.66
C LEU A 142 9.52 -5.10 6.34
N ARG A 143 8.30 -4.94 5.84
CA ARG A 143 7.37 -3.96 6.42
C ARG A 143 6.63 -4.46 7.67
N ASP A 144 6.72 -5.77 7.98
CA ASP A 144 6.00 -6.38 9.09
C ASP A 144 6.72 -7.63 9.63
N ASN A 145 6.42 -8.01 10.88
CA ASN A 145 6.98 -9.18 11.54
C ASN A 145 6.51 -10.51 10.91
N ARG A 146 5.28 -10.56 10.40
CA ARG A 146 4.74 -11.77 9.74
C ARG A 146 5.58 -12.15 8.52
N SER A 147 6.05 -11.15 7.75
CA SER A 147 6.99 -11.36 6.65
C SER A 147 8.30 -11.96 7.13
N LYS A 148 8.80 -11.53 8.30
CA LYS A 148 10.03 -12.10 8.91
C LYS A 148 9.82 -13.55 9.31
N GLU A 149 8.75 -13.85 10.03
CA GLU A 149 8.38 -15.21 10.41
C GLU A 149 8.25 -16.14 9.20
N TYR A 150 7.66 -15.61 8.13
CA TYR A 150 7.50 -16.36 6.89
C TYR A 150 8.84 -16.67 6.21
N LEU A 151 9.81 -15.75 6.23
CA LEU A 151 11.18 -16.01 5.76
C LEU A 151 11.88 -17.08 6.60
N ASP A 152 11.68 -17.06 7.92
CA ASP A 152 12.26 -18.06 8.83
C ASP A 152 11.68 -19.46 8.55
N ILE A 153 10.36 -19.57 8.36
CA ILE A 153 9.69 -20.82 7.96
C ILE A 153 10.21 -21.34 6.60
N MET A 154 10.50 -20.43 5.65
CA MET A 154 11.08 -20.82 4.36
C MET A 154 12.56 -21.23 4.45
N GLY A 155 13.21 -21.03 5.57
CA GLY A 155 14.63 -21.31 5.77
C GLY A 155 15.56 -20.32 5.07
N VAL A 156 15.18 -19.04 5.02
CA VAL A 156 16.06 -17.95 4.57
C VAL A 156 17.08 -17.68 5.67
N THR A 157 18.37 -17.73 5.32
CA THR A 157 19.50 -17.60 6.25
C THR A 157 20.32 -16.33 6.03
N ASN A 158 19.82 -15.39 5.25
CA ASN A 158 20.44 -14.08 5.06
C ASN A 158 20.59 -13.37 6.42
N LYS A 159 21.79 -12.88 6.74
CA LYS A 159 22.08 -12.24 8.02
C LYS A 159 21.72 -10.76 8.08
N ASN A 160 21.38 -10.17 6.95
CA ASN A 160 21.09 -8.74 6.83
C ASN A 160 19.60 -8.52 6.56
N ILE A 161 18.76 -8.92 7.54
CA ILE A 161 17.29 -8.77 7.49
C ILE A 161 16.86 -7.85 8.63
N HIS A 162 16.11 -6.80 8.29
CA HIS A 162 15.56 -5.83 9.23
C HIS A 162 14.05 -5.73 9.06
N VAL A 163 13.32 -5.72 10.15
CA VAL A 163 11.91 -5.34 10.15
C VAL A 163 11.83 -3.83 10.30
N THR A 164 11.17 -3.19 9.35
CA THR A 164 10.97 -1.74 9.28
C THR A 164 9.48 -1.45 9.20
N ALA A 165 9.04 -0.51 8.36
CA ALA A 165 7.63 -0.28 8.07
C ALA A 165 7.44 0.06 6.59
N ASP A 166 6.18 0.09 6.16
CA ASP A 166 5.81 0.49 4.80
C ASP A 166 6.29 1.94 4.53
N PRO A 167 6.97 2.21 3.41
CA PRO A 167 7.51 3.55 3.13
C PRO A 167 6.42 4.63 3.06
N VAL A 168 5.19 4.28 2.81
CA VAL A 168 4.05 5.21 2.74
C VAL A 168 3.86 6.01 4.04
N TYR A 169 4.32 5.52 5.18
CA TYR A 169 4.32 6.30 6.43
C TYR A 169 5.16 7.58 6.40
N THR A 170 6.02 7.78 5.39
CA THR A 170 6.81 9.01 5.22
C THR A 170 6.09 10.07 4.37
N LEU A 171 4.97 9.74 3.73
CA LEU A 171 4.21 10.66 2.89
C LEU A 171 3.33 11.59 3.73
N GLU A 172 3.05 12.75 3.16
CA GLU A 172 2.15 13.76 3.73
C GLU A 172 0.93 13.97 2.81
N PRO A 173 -0.24 14.31 3.34
CA PRO A 173 -1.43 14.59 2.53
C PRO A 173 -1.30 15.89 1.74
N ALA A 174 -2.14 16.07 0.72
CA ALA A 174 -2.28 17.34 0.02
C ALA A 174 -2.81 18.43 0.96
N ALA A 175 -2.57 19.70 0.58
CA ALA A 175 -3.04 20.84 1.35
C ALA A 175 -4.57 20.89 1.43
N ASP A 176 -5.10 21.34 2.57
CA ASP A 176 -6.54 21.35 2.86
C ASP A 176 -7.33 22.10 1.79
N SER A 177 -6.79 23.20 1.23
CA SER A 177 -7.44 23.95 0.14
C SER A 177 -7.62 23.14 -1.15
N ILE A 178 -6.76 22.17 -1.44
CA ILE A 178 -6.91 21.27 -2.59
C ILE A 178 -8.06 20.30 -2.30
N ILE A 179 -8.11 19.80 -1.08
CA ILE A 179 -9.13 18.83 -0.65
C ILE A 179 -10.51 19.48 -0.63
N ASP A 180 -10.63 20.72 -0.14
CA ASP A 180 -11.88 21.47 -0.17
C ASP A 180 -12.41 21.63 -1.61
N ASN A 181 -11.54 21.93 -2.57
CA ASN A 181 -11.92 22.00 -3.99
C ASN A 181 -12.38 20.64 -4.53
N ILE A 182 -11.74 19.54 -4.12
CA ILE A 182 -12.18 18.19 -4.52
C ILE A 182 -13.58 17.89 -4.01
N PHE A 183 -13.88 18.19 -2.74
CA PHE A 183 -15.20 17.97 -2.16
C PHE A 183 -16.28 18.82 -2.87
N LEU A 184 -15.97 20.08 -3.23
CA LEU A 184 -16.84 20.93 -4.02
C LEU A 184 -17.10 20.37 -5.43
N ASP A 185 -16.04 19.94 -6.13
CA ASP A 185 -16.12 19.37 -7.48
C ASP A 185 -16.95 18.08 -7.52
N GLU A 186 -16.72 17.18 -6.52
CA GLU A 186 -17.47 15.93 -6.39
C GLU A 186 -18.84 16.11 -5.73
N LYS A 187 -19.19 17.35 -5.30
CA LYS A 187 -20.44 17.71 -4.63
C LYS A 187 -20.71 16.91 -3.36
N ILE A 188 -19.66 16.65 -2.59
CA ILE A 188 -19.74 15.94 -1.31
C ILE A 188 -19.90 16.98 -0.19
N PRO A 189 -20.99 16.97 0.58
CA PRO A 189 -21.21 17.91 1.68
C PRO A 189 -20.32 17.54 2.88
N LYS A 190 -19.85 18.57 3.62
CA LYS A 190 -18.97 18.42 4.81
C LYS A 190 -19.66 18.80 6.12
N GLU A 191 -20.95 19.09 6.10
CA GLU A 191 -21.72 19.56 7.27
C GLU A 191 -22.02 18.43 8.27
N LYS A 192 -21.93 17.17 7.84
CA LYS A 192 -22.15 15.98 8.64
C LYS A 192 -20.84 15.23 8.85
N PRO A 193 -20.77 14.35 9.85
CA PRO A 193 -19.63 13.45 9.99
C PRO A 193 -19.36 12.66 8.69
N LEU A 194 -18.09 12.51 8.33
CA LEU A 194 -17.67 11.83 7.10
C LEU A 194 -17.17 10.44 7.41
N ILE A 195 -17.71 9.41 6.74
CA ILE A 195 -17.22 8.04 6.86
C ILE A 195 -16.74 7.54 5.50
N GLY A 196 -15.45 7.18 5.42
CA GLY A 196 -14.86 6.64 4.21
C GLY A 196 -15.14 5.15 4.05
N VAL A 197 -15.39 4.70 2.81
CA VAL A 197 -15.57 3.29 2.47
C VAL A 197 -14.67 2.94 1.29
N SER A 198 -13.79 1.92 1.45
CA SER A 198 -12.86 1.50 0.41
C SER A 198 -12.92 -0.01 0.21
N ILE A 199 -13.73 -0.43 -0.74
CA ILE A 199 -14.06 -1.84 -1.03
C ILE A 199 -13.44 -2.25 -2.37
N ARG A 200 -13.16 -3.53 -2.50
CA ARG A 200 -12.77 -4.18 -3.75
C ARG A 200 -13.64 -5.40 -4.01
N GLU A 201 -13.77 -5.78 -5.25
CA GLU A 201 -14.37 -7.05 -5.61
C GLU A 201 -13.59 -8.23 -5.03
N TRP A 202 -14.32 -9.21 -4.48
CA TRP A 202 -13.76 -10.45 -3.94
C TRP A 202 -14.71 -11.61 -4.18
N GLU A 203 -14.40 -12.46 -5.16
CA GLU A 203 -15.28 -13.54 -5.64
C GLU A 203 -15.76 -14.51 -4.54
N LYS A 204 -14.97 -14.67 -3.47
CA LYS A 204 -15.31 -15.57 -2.36
C LYS A 204 -16.22 -14.94 -1.32
N ALA A 205 -16.37 -13.62 -1.29
CA ALA A 205 -17.19 -12.91 -0.32
C ALA A 205 -18.65 -12.83 -0.76
N LYS A 206 -19.42 -13.86 -0.50
CA LYS A 206 -20.85 -13.90 -0.85
C LYS A 206 -21.64 -12.87 -0.02
N GLY A 207 -22.38 -12.01 -0.70
CA GLY A 207 -23.24 -11.00 -0.06
C GLY A 207 -22.47 -9.80 0.54
N LEU A 208 -21.21 -9.61 0.15
CA LEU A 208 -20.39 -8.47 0.58
C LEU A 208 -21.12 -7.16 0.31
N GLU A 209 -21.56 -6.95 -0.94
CA GLU A 209 -22.21 -5.71 -1.38
C GLU A 209 -23.47 -5.41 -0.56
N THR A 210 -24.29 -6.45 -0.33
CA THR A 210 -25.53 -6.33 0.45
C THR A 210 -25.25 -6.00 1.92
N ASN A 211 -24.24 -6.61 2.53
CA ASN A 211 -23.90 -6.34 3.93
C ASN A 211 -23.26 -4.95 4.09
N ILE A 212 -22.42 -4.52 3.14
CA ILE A 212 -21.86 -3.17 3.15
C ILE A 212 -22.97 -2.12 2.94
N ALA A 213 -23.92 -2.34 2.01
CA ALA A 213 -25.05 -1.43 1.82
C ALA A 213 -25.91 -1.28 3.10
N LYS A 214 -26.20 -2.40 3.81
CA LYS A 214 -26.91 -2.35 5.10
C LYS A 214 -26.13 -1.58 6.17
N ALA A 215 -24.82 -1.80 6.25
CA ALA A 215 -23.96 -1.06 7.19
C ALA A 215 -23.96 0.45 6.87
N ILE A 216 -23.96 0.81 5.59
CA ILE A 216 -24.07 2.21 5.14
C ILE A 216 -25.41 2.81 5.57
N ASP A 217 -26.53 2.14 5.28
CA ASP A 217 -27.85 2.57 5.72
C ASP A 217 -27.90 2.79 7.24
N TYR A 218 -27.30 1.87 8.01
CA TYR A 218 -27.18 1.98 9.46
C TYR A 218 -26.41 3.23 9.88
N MET A 219 -25.22 3.47 9.33
CA MET A 219 -24.38 4.63 9.68
C MET A 219 -25.02 5.96 9.32
N ILE A 220 -25.74 6.03 8.19
CA ILE A 220 -26.48 7.24 7.80
C ILE A 220 -27.60 7.54 8.82
N LYS A 221 -28.35 6.51 9.24
CA LYS A 221 -29.45 6.67 10.21
C LYS A 221 -28.97 7.00 11.61
N GLU A 222 -28.05 6.18 12.14
CA GLU A 222 -27.66 6.26 13.55
C GLU A 222 -26.69 7.39 13.85
N TYR A 223 -25.75 7.69 12.90
CA TYR A 223 -24.73 8.72 13.11
C TYR A 223 -25.03 10.02 12.35
N ASN A 224 -26.11 10.06 11.54
CA ASN A 224 -26.38 11.16 10.61
C ASN A 224 -25.14 11.48 9.74
N ALA A 225 -24.42 10.43 9.28
CA ALA A 225 -23.16 10.55 8.57
C ALA A 225 -23.35 10.72 7.06
N THR A 226 -22.37 11.33 6.42
CA THR A 226 -22.17 11.30 4.97
C THR A 226 -21.15 10.21 4.65
N ILE A 227 -21.49 9.31 3.74
CA ILE A 227 -20.61 8.18 3.34
C ILE A 227 -19.90 8.53 2.04
N VAL A 228 -18.59 8.30 1.99
CA VAL A 228 -17.75 8.59 0.81
C VAL A 228 -17.03 7.33 0.38
N PHE A 229 -17.39 6.78 -0.80
CA PHE A 229 -16.60 5.72 -1.42
C PHE A 229 -15.31 6.28 -2.00
N ILE A 230 -14.17 5.62 -1.64
CA ILE A 230 -12.82 6.01 -2.00
C ILE A 230 -12.18 4.88 -2.84
N PRO A 231 -12.26 4.94 -4.19
CA PRO A 231 -11.61 3.96 -5.05
C PRO A 231 -10.08 4.06 -4.97
N MET A 232 -9.41 2.94 -4.73
CA MET A 232 -7.95 2.85 -4.64
C MET A 232 -7.30 2.24 -5.89
N HIS A 233 -8.04 1.43 -6.61
CA HIS A 233 -7.65 0.87 -7.92
C HIS A 233 -8.73 1.23 -8.93
N TYR A 234 -8.35 2.03 -9.91
CA TYR A 234 -9.29 2.59 -10.85
C TYR A 234 -9.16 1.90 -12.22
N PRO A 235 -10.27 1.51 -12.92
CA PRO A 235 -11.68 1.77 -12.57
C PRO A 235 -12.36 0.70 -11.70
N GLU A 236 -11.69 -0.38 -11.33
CA GLU A 236 -12.27 -1.59 -10.74
C GLU A 236 -13.05 -1.28 -9.45
N ASP A 237 -12.45 -0.53 -8.52
CA ASP A 237 -13.10 -0.18 -7.25
C ASP A 237 -14.26 0.82 -7.42
N LEU A 238 -14.26 1.59 -8.51
CA LEU A 238 -15.37 2.46 -8.84
C LEU A 238 -16.63 1.65 -9.23
N ASN A 239 -16.45 0.52 -9.91
CA ASN A 239 -17.58 -0.30 -10.36
C ASN A 239 -18.28 -0.95 -9.17
N ILE A 240 -17.55 -1.65 -8.29
CA ILE A 240 -18.15 -2.23 -7.08
C ILE A 240 -18.78 -1.15 -6.18
N GLY A 241 -18.17 0.04 -6.09
CA GLY A 241 -18.75 1.16 -5.35
C GLY A 241 -20.12 1.57 -5.90
N LYS A 242 -20.29 1.59 -7.23
CA LYS A 242 -21.59 1.87 -7.87
C LYS A 242 -22.61 0.77 -7.60
N ASP A 243 -22.20 -0.49 -7.71
CA ASP A 243 -23.08 -1.65 -7.45
C ASP A 243 -23.59 -1.62 -5.99
N ILE A 244 -22.74 -1.26 -5.01
CA ILE A 244 -23.15 -1.09 -3.63
C ILE A 244 -24.10 0.13 -3.48
N LEU A 245 -23.79 1.25 -4.15
CA LEU A 245 -24.61 2.46 -4.09
C LEU A 245 -26.05 2.22 -4.57
N GLU A 246 -26.26 1.34 -5.57
CA GLU A 246 -27.59 0.92 -6.04
C GLU A 246 -28.39 0.13 -4.99
N LEU A 247 -27.72 -0.47 -4.00
CA LEU A 247 -28.34 -1.26 -2.92
C LEU A 247 -28.63 -0.41 -1.68
N VAL A 248 -27.99 0.77 -1.54
CA VAL A 248 -28.16 1.69 -0.42
C VAL A 248 -29.54 2.36 -0.54
N LYS A 249 -30.29 2.45 0.57
CA LYS A 249 -31.66 2.99 0.62
C LYS A 249 -31.73 4.41 1.15
N GLU A 250 -30.72 4.82 1.93
CA GLU A 250 -30.68 6.11 2.59
C GLU A 250 -29.92 7.15 1.72
N ASP A 251 -30.34 8.40 1.78
CA ASP A 251 -29.67 9.51 1.14
C ASP A 251 -28.43 9.95 1.94
N GLY A 252 -27.34 10.26 1.26
CA GLY A 252 -26.09 10.73 1.91
C GLY A 252 -24.86 9.88 1.59
N CYS A 253 -24.95 9.05 0.55
CA CYS A 253 -23.84 8.23 0.06
C CYS A 253 -23.31 8.79 -1.26
N TYR A 254 -21.98 8.99 -1.34
CA TYR A 254 -21.26 9.58 -2.46
C TYR A 254 -20.11 8.68 -2.90
N ILE A 255 -19.68 8.83 -4.14
CA ILE A 255 -18.53 8.11 -4.69
C ILE A 255 -17.62 9.10 -5.41
N LEU A 256 -16.31 9.03 -5.16
CA LEU A 256 -15.33 9.80 -5.91
C LEU A 256 -15.25 9.28 -7.34
N LYS A 257 -15.57 10.13 -8.29
CA LYS A 257 -15.69 9.75 -9.72
C LYS A 257 -14.40 9.93 -10.49
N LYS A 258 -13.56 10.87 -10.07
CA LYS A 258 -12.27 11.15 -10.68
C LYS A 258 -11.18 10.32 -10.03
N LYS A 259 -10.11 10.04 -10.78
CA LYS A 259 -8.87 9.48 -10.23
C LYS A 259 -8.07 10.60 -9.58
N TYR A 260 -7.71 10.41 -8.32
CA TYR A 260 -6.90 11.32 -7.52
C TYR A 260 -5.51 10.76 -7.29
N ASN A 261 -4.52 11.63 -7.11
CA ASN A 261 -3.17 11.22 -6.76
C ASN A 261 -3.08 10.79 -5.28
N VAL A 262 -1.93 10.28 -4.88
CA VAL A 262 -1.71 9.70 -3.56
C VAL A 262 -1.97 10.71 -2.44
N GLU A 263 -1.42 11.93 -2.56
CA GLU A 263 -1.55 12.97 -1.54
C GLU A 263 -2.99 13.47 -1.44
N GLU A 264 -3.69 13.56 -2.57
CA GLU A 264 -5.10 13.93 -2.61
C GLU A 264 -5.96 12.87 -1.91
N ILE A 265 -5.72 11.56 -2.18
CA ILE A 265 -6.45 10.48 -1.48
C ILE A 265 -6.13 10.50 0.02
N MET A 266 -4.87 10.69 0.41
CA MET A 266 -4.49 10.83 1.81
C MET A 266 -5.18 12.03 2.47
N GLY A 267 -5.28 13.16 1.77
CA GLY A 267 -5.99 14.34 2.23
C GLY A 267 -7.50 14.12 2.36
N ILE A 268 -8.13 13.43 1.40
CA ILE A 268 -9.54 13.04 1.49
C ILE A 268 -9.77 12.14 2.70
N ILE A 269 -8.90 11.15 2.94
CA ILE A 269 -9.00 10.25 4.10
C ILE A 269 -8.80 11.03 5.41
N LYS A 270 -7.94 12.04 5.44
CA LYS A 270 -7.73 12.93 6.60
C LYS A 270 -9.00 13.64 7.05
N GLU A 271 -9.92 13.93 6.13
CA GLU A 271 -11.21 14.56 6.44
C GLU A 271 -12.25 13.57 7.02
N MET A 272 -11.98 12.27 7.02
CA MET A 272 -12.92 11.27 7.54
C MET A 272 -12.87 11.20 9.08
N ASP A 273 -14.02 10.99 9.69
CA ASP A 273 -14.15 10.66 11.11
C ASP A 273 -13.81 9.18 11.38
N MET A 274 -14.04 8.31 10.38
CA MET A 274 -13.78 6.87 10.41
C MET A 274 -13.66 6.35 8.97
N ILE A 275 -12.95 5.21 8.79
CA ILE A 275 -12.93 4.49 7.51
C ILE A 275 -13.23 3.01 7.70
N ILE A 276 -13.95 2.42 6.74
CA ILE A 276 -14.17 0.97 6.63
C ILE A 276 -13.48 0.51 5.34
N ALA A 277 -12.49 -0.38 5.44
CA ALA A 277 -11.69 -0.66 4.25
C ALA A 277 -11.19 -2.10 4.12
N MET A 278 -11.23 -2.58 2.86
CA MET A 278 -10.54 -3.80 2.41
C MET A 278 -9.14 -3.50 1.86
N ARG A 279 -8.92 -2.32 1.28
CA ARG A 279 -7.65 -1.97 0.66
C ARG A 279 -6.60 -1.64 1.72
N LEU A 280 -5.47 -2.39 1.72
CA LEU A 280 -4.39 -2.20 2.68
C LEU A 280 -3.92 -0.74 2.73
N HIS A 281 -3.70 -0.11 1.57
CA HIS A 281 -3.16 1.25 1.54
C HIS A 281 -4.17 2.30 1.97
N SER A 282 -5.49 2.10 1.82
CA SER A 282 -6.46 3.00 2.43
C SER A 282 -6.40 2.96 3.96
N LEU A 283 -6.15 1.78 4.56
CA LEU A 283 -5.91 1.65 6.00
C LEU A 283 -4.56 2.26 6.42
N ILE A 284 -3.49 2.10 5.61
CA ILE A 284 -2.19 2.77 5.87
C ILE A 284 -2.36 4.29 5.81
N TYR A 285 -3.07 4.83 4.80
CA TYR A 285 -3.33 6.27 4.71
C TYR A 285 -4.12 6.77 5.92
N ALA A 286 -5.15 6.03 6.34
CA ALA A 286 -5.90 6.34 7.55
C ALA A 286 -5.00 6.31 8.80
N ALA A 287 -4.12 5.31 8.93
CA ALA A 287 -3.15 5.24 10.02
C ALA A 287 -2.20 6.44 10.04
N THR A 288 -1.67 6.88 8.88
CA THR A 288 -0.80 8.06 8.79
C THR A 288 -1.51 9.34 9.23
N GLN A 289 -2.83 9.43 9.04
CA GLN A 289 -3.66 10.56 9.43
C GLN A 289 -4.36 10.37 10.78
N SER A 290 -4.05 9.26 11.47
CA SER A 290 -4.67 8.91 12.76
C SER A 290 -6.19 8.77 12.71
N ILE A 291 -6.75 8.32 11.58
CA ILE A 291 -8.18 8.11 11.41
C ILE A 291 -8.59 6.74 11.94
N PRO A 292 -9.60 6.67 12.83
CA PRO A 292 -10.19 5.42 13.31
C PRO A 292 -10.68 4.54 12.16
N MET A 293 -10.54 3.21 12.28
CA MET A 293 -10.84 2.33 11.17
C MET A 293 -11.38 0.96 11.57
N VAL A 294 -12.20 0.40 10.68
CA VAL A 294 -12.61 -1.02 10.68
C VAL A 294 -11.98 -1.69 9.46
N GLY A 295 -11.21 -2.75 9.69
CA GLY A 295 -10.59 -3.52 8.61
C GLY A 295 -11.48 -4.66 8.13
N LEU A 296 -11.61 -4.81 6.82
CA LEU A 296 -12.28 -5.94 6.17
C LEU A 296 -11.21 -6.88 5.61
N ILE A 297 -11.09 -8.06 6.22
CA ILE A 297 -9.99 -9.00 5.98
C ILE A 297 -10.33 -9.89 4.80
N TYR A 298 -9.56 -9.82 3.73
CA TYR A 298 -9.49 -10.81 2.64
C TYR A 298 -8.08 -11.39 2.50
N ASP A 299 -7.11 -10.82 3.21
CA ASP A 299 -5.68 -11.16 3.13
C ASP A 299 -5.04 -10.91 4.52
N PRO A 300 -4.20 -11.82 5.03
CA PRO A 300 -3.57 -11.70 6.34
C PRO A 300 -2.76 -10.42 6.58
N LYS A 301 -2.34 -9.72 5.50
CA LYS A 301 -1.63 -8.44 5.63
C LYS A 301 -2.45 -7.33 6.28
N ILE A 302 -3.79 -7.38 6.15
CA ILE A 302 -4.69 -6.40 6.80
C ILE A 302 -4.65 -6.61 8.30
N THR A 303 -4.78 -7.85 8.76
CA THR A 303 -4.65 -8.20 10.19
C THR A 303 -3.29 -7.73 10.73
N GLY A 304 -2.19 -8.01 10.02
CA GLY A 304 -0.85 -7.59 10.43
C GLY A 304 -0.70 -6.07 10.55
N LEU A 305 -1.32 -5.31 9.66
CA LEU A 305 -1.35 -3.85 9.77
C LEU A 305 -2.11 -3.40 11.01
N LEU A 306 -3.36 -3.87 11.20
CA LEU A 306 -4.21 -3.46 12.32
C LEU A 306 -3.56 -3.80 13.67
N GLU A 307 -2.98 -4.99 13.81
CA GLU A 307 -2.20 -5.38 15.00
C GLU A 307 -1.00 -4.43 15.24
N SER A 308 -0.31 -4.01 14.16
CA SER A 308 0.86 -3.11 14.29
C SER A 308 0.51 -1.71 14.77
N ILE A 309 -0.73 -1.28 14.55
CA ILE A 309 -1.25 0.00 15.05
C ILE A 309 -2.13 -0.14 16.31
N GLY A 310 -2.20 -1.36 16.88
CA GLY A 310 -2.90 -1.63 18.13
C GLY A 310 -4.42 -1.74 18.00
N LEU A 311 -4.94 -2.09 16.81
CA LEU A 311 -6.38 -2.24 16.56
C LEU A 311 -6.80 -3.69 16.40
N ALA A 312 -7.99 -4.01 16.94
CA ALA A 312 -8.62 -5.33 16.81
C ALA A 312 -9.97 -5.29 16.05
N TYR A 313 -10.39 -4.13 15.54
CA TYR A 313 -11.69 -3.94 14.89
C TYR A 313 -11.61 -4.40 13.43
N MET A 314 -12.01 -5.68 13.21
CA MET A 314 -11.89 -6.29 11.89
C MET A 314 -12.95 -7.38 11.69
N CYS A 315 -13.36 -7.60 10.44
CA CYS A 315 -14.26 -8.67 10.01
C CYS A 315 -13.66 -9.42 8.82
N ASP A 316 -13.82 -10.75 8.79
CA ASP A 316 -13.49 -11.54 7.60
C ASP A 316 -14.56 -11.33 6.53
N VAL A 317 -14.16 -11.06 5.28
CA VAL A 317 -15.11 -10.80 4.19
C VAL A 317 -15.74 -12.08 3.63
N GLU A 318 -15.08 -13.23 3.77
CA GLU A 318 -15.61 -14.51 3.27
C GLU A 318 -16.77 -15.03 4.14
N ASP A 319 -16.79 -14.63 5.44
CA ASP A 319 -17.84 -14.98 6.43
C ASP A 319 -18.46 -13.71 7.06
N LEU A 320 -18.61 -12.63 6.27
CA LEU A 320 -19.06 -11.34 6.78
C LEU A 320 -20.49 -11.39 7.34
N ASN A 321 -20.59 -11.25 8.65
CA ASN A 321 -21.85 -11.10 9.37
C ASN A 321 -22.15 -9.61 9.57
N ILE A 322 -23.37 -9.17 9.27
CA ILE A 322 -23.78 -7.76 9.41
C ILE A 322 -23.79 -7.29 10.87
N ASP A 323 -24.20 -8.13 11.80
CA ASP A 323 -24.28 -7.75 13.22
C ASP A 323 -22.88 -7.58 13.83
N ASP A 324 -21.92 -8.42 13.42
CA ASP A 324 -20.51 -8.30 13.81
C ASP A 324 -19.87 -7.03 13.20
N LEU A 325 -20.19 -6.73 11.93
CA LEU A 325 -19.72 -5.53 11.27
C LEU A 325 -20.26 -4.28 11.98
N ILE A 326 -21.56 -4.21 12.27
CA ILE A 326 -22.18 -3.09 13.00
C ILE A 326 -21.55 -2.97 14.40
N THR A 327 -21.34 -4.08 15.11
CA THR A 327 -20.71 -4.06 16.43
C THR A 327 -19.29 -3.46 16.37
N ASN A 328 -18.49 -3.81 15.37
CA ASN A 328 -17.15 -3.21 15.19
C ASN A 328 -17.23 -1.72 14.82
N ILE A 329 -18.19 -1.34 13.98
CA ILE A 329 -18.46 0.06 13.61
C ILE A 329 -18.82 0.88 14.85
N ASP A 330 -19.77 0.41 15.67
CA ASP A 330 -20.19 1.07 16.90
C ASP A 330 -19.04 1.23 17.89
N ASN A 331 -18.25 0.17 18.07
CA ASN A 331 -17.08 0.19 18.95
C ASN A 331 -16.07 1.25 18.51
N VAL A 332 -15.79 1.32 17.21
CA VAL A 332 -14.85 2.32 16.67
C VAL A 332 -15.43 3.73 16.78
N TRP A 333 -16.70 3.91 16.44
CA TRP A 333 -17.38 5.20 16.48
C TRP A 333 -17.44 5.79 17.88
N ASN A 334 -17.85 4.98 18.86
CA ASN A 334 -18.01 5.41 20.26
C ASN A 334 -16.68 5.66 20.98
N ASN A 335 -15.58 5.05 20.50
CA ASN A 335 -14.25 5.18 21.10
C ASN A 335 -13.26 5.94 20.21
N LYS A 336 -13.74 6.67 19.18
CA LYS A 336 -12.89 7.28 18.15
C LYS A 336 -11.76 8.15 18.68
N ASP A 337 -11.98 8.91 19.74
CA ASP A 337 -10.95 9.79 20.30
C ASP A 337 -9.80 9.04 20.98
N SER A 338 -10.11 7.95 21.66
CA SER A 338 -9.09 7.06 22.25
C SER A 338 -8.31 6.33 21.16
N ILE A 339 -9.03 5.75 20.19
CA ILE A 339 -8.46 5.03 19.05
C ILE A 339 -7.53 5.95 18.23
N LYS A 340 -7.93 7.19 18.00
CA LYS A 340 -7.10 8.20 17.32
C LYS A 340 -5.76 8.44 18.00
N LYS A 341 -5.73 8.49 19.34
CA LYS A 341 -4.49 8.63 20.11
C LYS A 341 -3.58 7.40 19.97
N ASP A 342 -4.16 6.21 20.06
CA ASP A 342 -3.42 4.96 19.96
C ASP A 342 -2.80 4.80 18.55
N ILE A 343 -3.58 5.08 17.50
CA ILE A 343 -3.08 5.09 16.12
C ILE A 343 -1.95 6.11 15.96
N SER A 344 -2.12 7.34 16.47
CA SER A 344 -1.11 8.40 16.35
C SER A 344 0.23 7.99 16.96
N ASN A 345 0.22 7.41 18.17
CA ASN A 345 1.43 6.94 18.84
C ASN A 345 2.15 5.84 18.04
N ASN A 346 1.40 4.85 17.57
CA ASN A 346 1.94 3.73 16.81
C ASN A 346 2.41 4.16 15.42
N SER A 347 1.67 5.02 14.73
CA SER A 347 2.04 5.56 13.40
C SER A 347 3.33 6.37 13.43
N ASN A 348 3.58 7.15 14.48
CA ASN A 348 4.85 7.87 14.66
C ASN A 348 6.04 6.88 14.76
N THR A 349 5.86 5.77 15.47
CA THR A 349 6.86 4.71 15.55
C THR A 349 7.09 4.08 14.18
N LEU A 350 6.02 3.77 13.43
CA LEU A 350 6.10 3.21 12.10
C LEU A 350 6.74 4.18 11.09
N LYS A 351 6.48 5.48 11.20
CA LYS A 351 7.16 6.51 10.39
C LYS A 351 8.69 6.48 10.60
N ASN A 352 9.13 6.38 11.85
CA ASN A 352 10.57 6.27 12.16
C ASN A 352 11.18 4.98 11.60
N LEU A 353 10.46 3.86 11.69
CA LEU A 353 10.87 2.59 11.09
C LEU A 353 10.88 2.65 9.56
N ALA A 354 9.94 3.35 8.94
CA ALA A 354 9.92 3.55 7.49
C ALA A 354 11.15 4.32 7.00
N LEU A 355 11.56 5.37 7.72
CA LEU A 355 12.78 6.14 7.43
C LEU A 355 14.08 5.32 7.56
N MET A 356 14.06 4.21 8.31
CA MET A 356 15.22 3.32 8.36
C MET A 356 15.51 2.67 7.00
N ASN A 357 14.51 2.44 6.15
CA ASN A 357 14.71 1.84 4.83
C ASN A 357 15.68 2.65 3.98
N VAL A 358 15.48 3.96 3.88
CA VAL A 358 16.33 4.83 3.08
C VAL A 358 17.74 4.94 3.68
N LYS A 359 17.86 5.01 5.00
CA LYS A 359 19.16 5.01 5.68
C LYS A 359 19.97 3.76 5.34
N LEU A 360 19.34 2.58 5.47
CA LEU A 360 19.98 1.30 5.15
C LEU A 360 20.32 1.17 3.66
N ALA A 361 19.49 1.73 2.75
CA ALA A 361 19.78 1.79 1.32
C ALA A 361 21.07 2.59 1.04
N TYR A 362 21.26 3.73 1.70
CA TYR A 362 22.46 4.53 1.58
C TYR A 362 23.70 3.88 2.18
N ASP A 363 23.56 3.11 3.27
CA ASP A 363 24.68 2.38 3.88
C ASP A 363 25.27 1.32 2.93
N ILE A 364 24.42 0.64 2.14
CA ILE A 364 24.91 -0.30 1.12
C ILE A 364 25.35 0.37 -0.20
N LEU A 365 24.92 1.61 -0.44
CA LEU A 365 25.39 2.42 -1.57
C LEU A 365 26.80 3.00 -1.34
N ARG A 366 27.22 3.18 -0.12
CA ARG A 366 28.57 3.65 0.23
C ARG A 366 29.62 2.61 -0.09
#